data_bb79a45590053ef423e6b4015e345da9
#
_entry.id   bb79a45590053ef423e6b4015e345da9
#
_cell.length_a   1.000
_cell.length_b   1.000
_cell.length_c   1.000
_cell.angle_alpha   90.00
_cell.angle_beta   90.00
_cell.angle_gamma   90.00
#
_symmetry.space_group_name_H-M   'P 1'
#
loop_
_entity.id
_entity.type
_entity.pdbx_description
1 polymer ?
#
loop_
_entity_poly.entity_id
_entity_poly.type
_entity_poly.pdbx_seq_one_letter_code
_entity_poly.pdbx_strand_id
1 'polypeptide(L)'
;MHLIELTDYFLEAIGAGNELKHIKFELSKGDICFIQTDVTDDAHNFLKALATLIWPASGTYRFMGKTVNFSDYRKLLPLKKKIGYIGQDAAMISNRTVLENLLLMRCFFENSLTISLDDKAVRLCKIFNLEDKLNVRPGTLRVADLRHAIVIRELTKTFDVLLLDRPEDYFGYSRFDLFNEILEDIIESQQAVVFFSRDRHFIETFTNRKILITGGSLIKVPI
;
A
#
# COMPACT_ATOMS: atom_id res chain seq x y z
N MET A 1 -11.44 8.45 -15.70
CA MET A 1 -11.72 8.96 -14.33
C MET A 1 -10.55 8.56 -13.46
N HIS A 2 -9.88 9.55 -12.87
CA HIS A 2 -8.73 9.29 -12.00
C HIS A 2 -9.19 8.72 -10.66
N LEU A 3 -8.43 7.77 -10.13
CA LEU A 3 -8.61 7.24 -8.78
C LEU A 3 -8.05 8.20 -7.73
N ILE A 4 -6.83 8.71 -7.98
CA ILE A 4 -6.17 9.71 -7.14
C ILE A 4 -5.78 10.90 -8.01
N GLU A 5 -6.00 12.11 -7.49
CA GLU A 5 -5.53 13.36 -8.07
C GLU A 5 -4.91 14.22 -6.97
N LEU A 6 -3.66 14.61 -7.16
CA LEU A 6 -2.97 15.62 -6.34
C LEU A 6 -2.78 16.88 -7.17
N THR A 7 -3.12 18.04 -6.60
CA THR A 7 -2.96 19.33 -7.26
C THR A 7 -2.29 20.30 -6.30
N ASP A 8 -1.17 20.87 -6.75
CA ASP A 8 -0.32 21.78 -5.97
C ASP A 8 -0.04 21.26 -4.55
N TYR A 9 0.18 19.92 -4.45
CA TYR A 9 0.27 19.22 -3.19
C TYR A 9 1.66 19.40 -2.58
N PHE A 10 1.70 19.80 -1.32
CA PHE A 10 2.94 20.05 -0.60
C PHE A 10 3.06 19.13 0.61
N LEU A 11 4.19 18.43 0.70
CA LEU A 11 4.60 17.65 1.86
C LEU A 11 5.83 18.27 2.49
N GLU A 12 5.79 18.49 3.79
CA GLU A 12 6.97 18.87 4.56
C GLU A 12 8.00 17.74 4.58
N ALA A 13 9.26 18.09 4.81
CA ALA A 13 10.34 17.14 4.96
C ALA A 13 10.08 16.21 6.17
N ILE A 14 10.22 14.90 5.97
CA ILE A 14 10.07 13.89 7.01
C ILE A 14 11.25 12.93 6.94
N GLY A 15 11.91 12.70 8.08
CA GLY A 15 13.11 11.86 8.14
C GLY A 15 14.27 12.50 7.37
N ALA A 16 14.93 11.71 6.51
CA ALA A 16 15.96 12.18 5.59
C ALA A 16 15.40 12.59 4.21
N GLY A 17 14.08 12.60 4.05
CA GLY A 17 13.43 13.01 2.81
C GLY A 17 13.39 14.53 2.63
N ASN A 18 13.22 14.94 1.39
CA ASN A 18 13.08 16.34 1.02
C ASN A 18 11.65 16.83 1.23
N GLU A 19 11.46 18.15 1.28
CA GLU A 19 10.16 18.75 1.05
C GLU A 19 9.72 18.46 -0.39
N LEU A 20 8.49 17.96 -0.57
CA LEU A 20 7.94 17.70 -1.90
C LEU A 20 6.94 18.80 -2.24
N LYS A 21 7.29 19.69 -3.18
CA LYS A 21 6.55 20.91 -3.50
C LYS A 21 5.88 20.84 -4.88
N HIS A 22 4.73 21.52 -4.97
CA HIS A 22 3.99 21.68 -6.22
C HIS A 22 3.69 20.34 -6.93
N ILE A 23 3.46 19.28 -6.15
CA ILE A 23 3.21 17.96 -6.73
C ILE A 23 1.91 18.00 -7.51
N LYS A 24 2.00 17.60 -8.78
CA LYS A 24 0.87 17.26 -9.63
C LYS A 24 0.96 15.79 -10.00
N PHE A 25 0.00 15.00 -9.52
CA PHE A 25 -0.04 13.56 -9.74
C PHE A 25 -1.46 13.09 -10.00
N GLU A 26 -1.62 12.20 -10.95
CA GLU A 26 -2.90 11.58 -11.31
C GLU A 26 -2.66 10.09 -11.43
N LEU A 27 -3.56 9.28 -10.90
CA LEU A 27 -3.54 7.82 -10.99
C LEU A 27 -4.87 7.32 -11.51
N SER A 28 -4.86 6.49 -12.52
CA SER A 28 -6.04 5.88 -13.14
C SER A 28 -6.08 4.38 -12.94
N LYS A 29 -7.23 3.76 -13.21
CA LYS A 29 -7.34 2.29 -13.23
C LYS A 29 -6.34 1.71 -14.24
N GLY A 30 -5.71 0.61 -13.86
CA GLY A 30 -4.72 -0.08 -14.69
C GLY A 30 -3.34 0.60 -14.76
N ASP A 31 -3.15 1.77 -14.12
CA ASP A 31 -1.82 2.36 -13.96
C ASP A 31 -0.97 1.50 -13.03
N ILE A 32 0.23 1.13 -13.48
CA ILE A 32 1.27 0.48 -12.68
C ILE A 32 2.47 1.42 -12.65
N CYS A 33 2.50 2.27 -11.63
CA CYS A 33 3.39 3.42 -11.55
C CYS A 33 4.60 3.12 -10.67
N PHE A 34 5.78 3.06 -11.28
CA PHE A 34 7.05 2.97 -10.58
C PHE A 34 7.54 4.35 -10.15
N ILE A 35 7.98 4.46 -8.90
CA ILE A 35 8.62 5.66 -8.35
C ILE A 35 10.14 5.48 -8.44
N GLN A 36 10.79 6.31 -9.23
CA GLN A 36 12.24 6.44 -9.22
C GLN A 36 12.63 7.63 -8.33
N THR A 37 13.65 7.46 -7.49
CA THR A 37 14.20 8.55 -6.68
C THR A 37 15.63 8.25 -6.27
N ASP A 38 16.41 9.30 -6.00
CA ASP A 38 17.74 9.19 -5.40
C ASP A 38 17.68 9.17 -3.86
N VAL A 39 16.57 9.66 -3.29
CA VAL A 39 16.33 9.73 -1.84
C VAL A 39 15.19 8.77 -1.49
N THR A 40 15.51 7.66 -0.86
CA THR A 40 14.55 6.60 -0.50
C THR A 40 13.36 7.14 0.30
N ASP A 41 13.61 8.04 1.25
CA ASP A 41 12.57 8.63 2.11
C ASP A 41 11.55 9.46 1.31
N ASP A 42 11.92 10.03 0.17
CA ASP A 42 10.99 10.75 -0.70
C ASP A 42 9.93 9.79 -1.27
N ALA A 43 10.34 8.59 -1.71
CA ALA A 43 9.39 7.56 -2.17
C ALA A 43 8.51 7.06 -1.02
N HIS A 44 9.09 6.79 0.16
CA HIS A 44 8.33 6.38 1.35
C HIS A 44 7.28 7.42 1.73
N ASN A 45 7.68 8.69 1.83
CA ASN A 45 6.80 9.79 2.21
C ASN A 45 5.70 10.01 1.16
N PHE A 46 6.03 9.90 -0.12
CA PHE A 46 5.04 10.01 -1.18
C PHE A 46 4.02 8.85 -1.14
N LEU A 47 4.46 7.60 -0.97
CA LEU A 47 3.55 6.46 -0.80
C LEU A 47 2.66 6.60 0.44
N LYS A 48 3.21 7.06 1.58
CA LYS A 48 2.43 7.35 2.79
C LYS A 48 1.41 8.47 2.58
N ALA A 49 1.75 9.49 1.80
CA ALA A 49 0.82 10.55 1.44
C ALA A 49 -0.33 10.02 0.56
N LEU A 50 -0.03 9.18 -0.43
CA LEU A 50 -1.06 8.49 -1.23
C LEU A 50 -1.95 7.59 -0.36
N ALA A 51 -1.38 6.92 0.65
CA ALA A 51 -2.11 6.12 1.62
C ALA A 51 -2.88 6.96 2.66
N THR A 52 -2.83 8.29 2.59
CA THR A 52 -3.41 9.23 3.57
C THR A 52 -2.89 9.04 5.01
N LEU A 53 -1.67 8.58 5.15
CA LEU A 53 -0.96 8.41 6.43
C LEU A 53 -0.17 9.66 6.82
N ILE A 54 0.20 10.48 5.83
CA ILE A 54 0.81 11.80 5.99
C ILE A 54 -0.14 12.83 5.41
N TRP A 55 -0.27 13.96 6.09
CA TRP A 55 -1.14 15.05 5.67
C TRP A 55 -0.34 16.10 4.91
N PRO A 56 -0.93 16.74 3.91
CA PRO A 56 -0.26 17.84 3.23
C PRO A 56 -0.22 19.09 4.10
N ALA A 57 0.83 19.90 3.94
CA ALA A 57 0.85 21.26 4.46
C ALA A 57 -0.06 22.19 3.62
N SER A 58 -0.18 21.91 2.32
CA SER A 58 -1.11 22.61 1.42
C SER A 58 -1.43 21.77 0.17
N GLY A 59 -2.34 22.29 -0.65
CA GLY A 59 -2.76 21.64 -1.89
C GLY A 59 -4.01 20.76 -1.72
N THR A 60 -4.36 20.06 -2.78
CA THR A 60 -5.60 19.26 -2.83
C THR A 60 -5.31 17.81 -3.12
N TYR A 61 -5.94 16.92 -2.37
CA TYR A 61 -6.04 15.48 -2.66
C TYR A 61 -7.48 15.17 -3.03
N ARG A 62 -7.70 14.53 -4.18
CA ARG A 62 -9.01 13.98 -4.54
C ARG A 62 -8.90 12.48 -4.73
N PHE A 63 -9.92 11.76 -4.23
CA PHE A 63 -10.09 10.33 -4.47
C PHE A 63 -11.41 10.10 -5.21
N MET A 64 -11.34 9.49 -6.38
CA MET A 64 -12.51 9.30 -7.27
C MET A 64 -13.32 10.59 -7.46
N GLY A 65 -12.63 11.71 -7.71
CA GLY A 65 -13.21 13.04 -7.92
C GLY A 65 -13.67 13.77 -6.64
N LYS A 66 -13.68 13.12 -5.47
CA LYS A 66 -14.09 13.74 -4.20
C LYS A 66 -12.88 14.28 -3.46
N THR A 67 -12.94 15.54 -3.05
CA THR A 67 -11.89 16.16 -2.23
C THR A 67 -11.81 15.48 -0.86
N VAL A 68 -10.60 15.09 -0.47
CA VAL A 68 -10.31 14.45 0.81
C VAL A 68 -10.09 15.53 1.87
N ASN A 69 -10.82 15.41 2.97
CA ASN A 69 -10.65 16.28 4.13
C ASN A 69 -9.82 15.55 5.20
N PHE A 70 -8.61 16.05 5.45
CA PHE A 70 -7.69 15.47 6.43
C PHE A 70 -7.98 15.89 7.88
N SER A 71 -8.77 16.93 8.12
CA SER A 71 -9.07 17.42 9.48
C SER A 71 -9.93 16.45 10.31
N ASP A 72 -10.62 15.51 9.66
CA ASP A 72 -11.48 14.52 10.33
C ASP A 72 -11.05 13.10 9.93
N TYR A 73 -10.33 12.44 10.81
CA TYR A 73 -9.85 11.07 10.60
C TYR A 73 -10.98 10.08 10.26
N ARG A 74 -12.17 10.26 10.83
CA ARG A 74 -13.31 9.37 10.58
C ARG A 74 -13.74 9.38 9.13
N LYS A 75 -13.62 10.53 8.45
CA LYS A 75 -13.93 10.68 7.02
C LYS A 75 -12.88 10.00 6.12
N LEU A 76 -11.69 9.71 6.64
CA LEU A 76 -10.66 8.96 5.92
C LEU A 76 -10.87 7.45 5.96
N LEU A 77 -11.60 6.91 6.93
CA LEU A 77 -11.77 5.46 7.11
C LEU A 77 -12.35 4.76 5.86
N PRO A 78 -13.41 5.25 5.20
CA PRO A 78 -13.92 4.64 3.97
C PRO A 78 -12.89 4.63 2.84
N LEU A 79 -12.05 5.67 2.75
CA LEU A 79 -10.96 5.76 1.79
C LEU A 79 -9.88 4.72 2.10
N LYS A 80 -9.49 4.56 3.36
CA LYS A 80 -8.47 3.59 3.78
C LYS A 80 -8.85 2.14 3.48
N LYS A 81 -10.16 1.83 3.38
CA LYS A 81 -10.64 0.54 2.90
C LYS A 81 -10.33 0.31 1.42
N LYS A 82 -10.27 1.41 0.64
CA LYS A 82 -10.05 1.42 -0.82
C LYS A 82 -8.58 1.49 -1.23
N ILE A 83 -7.68 1.63 -0.28
CA ILE A 83 -6.25 1.69 -0.50
C ILE A 83 -5.58 0.57 0.30
N GLY A 84 -4.94 -0.37 -0.39
CA GLY A 84 -3.99 -1.31 0.20
C GLY A 84 -2.63 -0.64 0.31
N TYR A 85 -1.96 -0.75 1.46
CA TYR A 85 -0.62 -0.21 1.64
C TYR A 85 0.28 -1.24 2.33
N ILE A 86 1.26 -1.73 1.60
CA ILE A 86 2.32 -2.60 2.11
C ILE A 86 3.57 -1.74 2.25
N GLY A 87 3.77 -1.22 3.44
CA GLY A 87 4.84 -0.27 3.73
C GLY A 87 5.71 -0.71 4.89
N GLN A 88 6.96 -0.26 4.91
CA GLN A 88 7.98 -0.70 5.87
C GLN A 88 7.61 -0.50 7.34
N ASP A 89 6.79 0.50 7.66
CA ASP A 89 6.29 0.76 9.01
C ASP A 89 5.02 -0.03 9.37
N ALA A 90 4.58 -0.92 8.47
CA ALA A 90 3.37 -1.68 8.70
C ALA A 90 3.56 -2.65 9.89
N ALA A 91 2.60 -2.61 10.80
CA ALA A 91 2.63 -3.41 12.02
C ALA A 91 1.29 -4.10 12.25
N MET A 92 1.29 -5.10 13.12
CA MET A 92 0.10 -5.73 13.66
C MET A 92 -0.13 -5.29 15.10
N ILE A 93 -1.38 -5.30 15.52
CA ILE A 93 -1.75 -5.02 16.92
C ILE A 93 -1.26 -6.18 17.79
N SER A 94 -0.31 -5.91 18.67
CA SER A 94 0.45 -6.91 19.41
C SER A 94 -0.37 -7.74 20.41
N ASN A 95 -1.45 -7.16 20.95
CA ASN A 95 -2.34 -7.84 21.92
C ASN A 95 -3.52 -8.57 21.24
N ARG A 96 -3.57 -8.61 19.91
CA ARG A 96 -4.51 -9.37 19.10
C ARG A 96 -3.83 -10.55 18.44
N THR A 97 -4.58 -11.63 18.17
CA THR A 97 -4.08 -12.74 17.36
C THR A 97 -3.87 -12.33 15.90
N VAL A 98 -3.17 -13.14 15.12
CA VAL A 98 -3.05 -12.96 13.67
C VAL A 98 -4.44 -12.88 13.02
N LEU A 99 -5.33 -13.83 13.33
CA LEU A 99 -6.70 -13.86 12.83
C LEU A 99 -7.47 -12.58 13.13
N GLU A 100 -7.43 -12.08 14.37
CA GLU A 100 -8.08 -10.83 14.74
C GLU A 100 -7.52 -9.62 13.98
N ASN A 101 -6.20 -9.61 13.71
CA ASN A 101 -5.57 -8.58 12.91
C ASN A 101 -6.01 -8.62 11.44
N LEU A 102 -6.13 -9.82 10.86
CA LEU A 102 -6.62 -9.97 9.48
C LEU A 102 -8.08 -9.52 9.34
N LEU A 103 -8.91 -9.78 10.34
CA LEU A 103 -10.33 -9.45 10.34
C LEU A 103 -10.63 -8.02 10.79
N LEU A 104 -9.67 -7.28 11.33
CA LEU A 104 -9.90 -5.99 12.00
C LEU A 104 -10.73 -5.01 11.18
N MET A 105 -10.39 -4.83 9.91
CA MET A 105 -11.10 -3.90 9.03
C MET A 105 -12.53 -4.36 8.76
N ARG A 106 -12.74 -5.65 8.55
CA ARG A 106 -14.06 -6.21 8.34
C ARG A 106 -14.92 -6.11 9.60
N CYS A 107 -14.38 -6.48 10.76
CA CYS A 107 -15.08 -6.33 12.05
C CYS A 107 -15.53 -4.88 12.29
N PHE A 108 -14.70 -3.91 11.95
CA PHE A 108 -15.03 -2.50 12.11
C PHE A 108 -16.15 -2.05 11.16
N PHE A 109 -16.07 -2.39 9.87
CA PHE A 109 -17.03 -1.92 8.88
C PHE A 109 -18.34 -2.72 8.84
N GLU A 110 -18.29 -4.01 9.15
CA GLU A 110 -19.47 -4.88 9.18
C GLU A 110 -20.16 -4.84 10.56
N ASN A 111 -19.55 -4.16 11.54
CA ASN A 111 -20.01 -4.04 12.93
C ASN A 111 -20.37 -5.41 13.55
N SER A 112 -19.56 -6.42 13.28
CA SER A 112 -19.73 -7.79 13.72
C SER A 112 -18.45 -8.36 14.29
N LEU A 113 -18.55 -9.16 15.33
CA LEU A 113 -17.43 -9.89 15.93
C LEU A 113 -17.38 -11.37 15.49
N THR A 114 -18.38 -11.83 14.73
CA THR A 114 -18.52 -13.24 14.30
C THR A 114 -18.08 -13.47 12.85
N ILE A 115 -17.20 -12.61 12.33
CA ILE A 115 -16.72 -12.68 10.96
C ILE A 115 -15.63 -13.75 10.87
N SER A 116 -15.71 -14.60 9.86
CA SER A 116 -14.68 -15.55 9.48
C SER A 116 -13.83 -15.03 8.31
N LEU A 117 -12.68 -15.65 8.07
CA LEU A 117 -11.90 -15.42 6.86
C LEU A 117 -12.74 -15.80 5.63
N ASP A 118 -12.67 -14.97 4.59
CA ASP A 118 -13.21 -15.31 3.27
C ASP A 118 -12.26 -16.24 2.52
N ASP A 119 -12.72 -16.79 1.39
CA ASP A 119 -11.96 -17.75 0.58
C ASP A 119 -10.62 -17.17 0.10
N LYS A 120 -10.59 -15.86 -0.21
CA LYS A 120 -9.34 -15.17 -0.60
C LYS A 120 -8.34 -15.16 0.54
N ALA A 121 -8.76 -14.81 1.74
CA ALA A 121 -7.89 -14.79 2.91
C ALA A 121 -7.40 -16.21 3.27
N VAL A 122 -8.27 -17.20 3.20
CA VAL A 122 -7.90 -18.61 3.42
C VAL A 122 -6.86 -19.07 2.39
N ARG A 123 -7.07 -18.79 1.10
CA ARG A 123 -6.10 -19.11 0.04
C ARG A 123 -4.75 -18.45 0.30
N LEU A 124 -4.73 -17.16 0.65
CA LEU A 124 -3.48 -16.46 0.94
C LEU A 124 -2.77 -17.02 2.18
N CYS A 125 -3.50 -17.37 3.23
CA CYS A 125 -2.93 -18.02 4.40
C CYS A 125 -2.25 -19.35 4.04
N LYS A 126 -2.82 -20.15 3.12
CA LYS A 126 -2.21 -21.38 2.59
C LYS A 126 -0.93 -21.08 1.82
N ILE A 127 -0.98 -20.18 0.85
CA ILE A 127 0.17 -19.78 0.03
C ILE A 127 1.36 -19.36 0.90
N PHE A 128 1.10 -18.59 1.97
CA PHE A 128 2.13 -18.08 2.86
C PHE A 128 2.40 -18.96 4.10
N ASN A 129 1.79 -20.15 4.20
CA ASN A 129 1.97 -21.10 5.32
C ASN A 129 1.69 -20.46 6.69
N LEU A 130 0.53 -19.80 6.83
CA LEU A 130 0.08 -19.13 8.05
C LEU A 130 -1.16 -19.78 8.69
N GLU A 131 -1.68 -20.90 8.15
CA GLU A 131 -2.92 -21.51 8.62
C GLU A 131 -2.83 -21.95 10.09
N ASP A 132 -1.71 -22.54 10.48
CA ASP A 132 -1.41 -23.01 11.84
C ASP A 132 -1.05 -21.88 12.83
N LYS A 133 -0.89 -20.63 12.31
CA LYS A 133 -0.44 -19.46 13.06
C LYS A 133 -1.52 -18.41 13.29
N LEU A 134 -2.74 -18.68 12.87
CA LEU A 134 -3.83 -17.70 12.97
C LEU A 134 -4.20 -17.36 14.42
N ASN A 135 -4.07 -18.29 15.33
CA ASN A 135 -4.48 -18.13 16.74
C ASN A 135 -3.35 -17.66 17.67
N VAL A 136 -2.16 -17.37 17.13
CA VAL A 136 -1.05 -16.86 17.95
C VAL A 136 -0.96 -15.33 17.85
N ARG A 137 -0.26 -14.72 18.80
CA ARG A 137 0.01 -13.26 18.77
C ARG A 137 1.21 -12.94 17.88
N PRO A 138 1.23 -11.75 17.24
CA PRO A 138 2.31 -11.32 16.36
C PRO A 138 3.72 -11.47 16.95
N GLY A 139 3.88 -11.20 18.24
CA GLY A 139 5.18 -11.27 18.91
C GLY A 139 5.80 -12.67 19.01
N THR A 140 5.03 -13.74 18.73
CA THR A 140 5.53 -15.12 18.69
C THR A 140 5.90 -15.59 17.29
N LEU A 141 5.59 -14.79 16.27
CA LEU A 141 5.90 -15.11 14.87
C LEU A 141 7.36 -14.83 14.54
N ARG A 142 7.89 -15.59 13.60
CA ARG A 142 9.13 -15.22 12.92
C ARG A 142 8.88 -13.97 12.07
N VAL A 143 9.91 -13.18 11.86
CA VAL A 143 9.82 -11.91 11.10
C VAL A 143 9.19 -12.12 9.71
N ALA A 144 9.56 -13.19 9.00
CA ALA A 144 8.97 -13.51 7.70
C ALA A 144 7.46 -13.79 7.79
N ASP A 145 7.03 -14.59 8.77
CA ASP A 145 5.61 -14.91 8.98
C ASP A 145 4.79 -13.65 9.33
N LEU A 146 5.36 -12.77 10.15
CA LEU A 146 4.75 -11.48 10.50
C LEU A 146 4.57 -10.59 9.25
N ARG A 147 5.60 -10.50 8.41
CA ARG A 147 5.54 -9.75 7.15
C ARG A 147 4.48 -10.30 6.21
N HIS A 148 4.41 -11.62 6.04
CA HIS A 148 3.37 -12.28 5.24
C HIS A 148 1.96 -12.00 5.79
N ALA A 149 1.77 -12.05 7.10
CA ALA A 149 0.48 -11.74 7.71
C ALA A 149 0.05 -10.29 7.44
N ILE A 150 0.99 -9.33 7.46
CA ILE A 150 0.73 -7.94 7.09
C ILE A 150 0.28 -7.84 5.63
N VAL A 151 0.98 -8.52 4.72
CA VAL A 151 0.61 -8.55 3.29
C VAL A 151 -0.78 -9.14 3.10
N ILE A 152 -1.10 -10.26 3.72
CA ILE A 152 -2.43 -10.89 3.63
C ILE A 152 -3.50 -9.90 4.10
N ARG A 153 -3.29 -9.21 5.22
CA ARG A 153 -4.23 -8.19 5.73
C ARG A 153 -4.52 -7.12 4.69
N GLU A 154 -3.50 -6.63 4.00
CA GLU A 154 -3.68 -5.59 2.99
C GLU A 154 -4.34 -6.13 1.72
N LEU A 155 -3.94 -7.32 1.25
CA LEU A 155 -4.47 -7.94 0.04
C LEU A 155 -5.92 -8.43 0.18
N THR A 156 -6.40 -8.69 1.40
CA THR A 156 -7.80 -9.09 1.65
C THR A 156 -8.78 -7.90 1.69
N LYS A 157 -8.28 -6.66 1.65
CA LYS A 157 -9.14 -5.49 1.47
C LYS A 157 -9.75 -5.47 0.06
N THR A 158 -10.90 -4.83 -0.06
CA THR A 158 -11.51 -4.51 -1.36
C THR A 158 -10.95 -3.17 -1.84
N PHE A 159 -9.70 -3.15 -2.27
CA PHE A 159 -9.01 -1.93 -2.68
C PHE A 159 -9.16 -1.64 -4.19
N ASP A 160 -9.07 -0.38 -4.53
CA ASP A 160 -8.99 0.12 -5.92
C ASP A 160 -7.53 0.52 -6.27
N VAL A 161 -6.72 0.78 -5.24
CA VAL A 161 -5.31 1.16 -5.35
C VAL A 161 -4.47 0.32 -4.40
N LEU A 162 -3.37 -0.24 -4.89
CA LEU A 162 -2.35 -0.93 -4.10
C LEU A 162 -1.05 -0.12 -4.11
N LEU A 163 -0.54 0.18 -2.93
CA LEU A 163 0.70 0.90 -2.72
C LEU A 163 1.74 -0.05 -2.14
N LEU A 164 2.90 -0.18 -2.79
CA LEU A 164 3.95 -1.12 -2.41
C LEU A 164 5.26 -0.37 -2.15
N ASP A 165 5.74 -0.47 -0.94
CA ASP A 165 6.99 0.12 -0.52
C ASP A 165 8.03 -0.95 -0.27
N ARG A 166 8.86 -1.21 -1.26
CA ARG A 166 9.89 -2.26 -1.29
C ARG A 166 9.30 -3.65 -1.00
N PRO A 167 8.42 -4.13 -1.88
CA PRO A 167 7.76 -5.44 -1.69
C PRO A 167 8.77 -6.59 -1.56
N GLU A 168 9.94 -6.50 -2.19
CA GLU A 168 11.02 -7.48 -2.09
C GLU A 168 11.47 -7.73 -0.64
N ASP A 169 11.39 -6.74 0.23
CA ASP A 169 11.79 -6.88 1.64
C ASP A 169 10.84 -7.77 2.44
N TYR A 170 9.59 -7.95 1.97
CA TYR A 170 8.57 -8.73 2.68
C TYR A 170 8.66 -10.23 2.42
N PHE A 171 9.13 -10.64 1.24
CA PHE A 171 8.98 -12.03 0.81
C PHE A 171 10.28 -12.82 0.82
N GLY A 172 11.44 -12.16 0.73
CA GLY A 172 12.70 -12.83 0.43
C GLY A 172 12.64 -13.53 -0.95
N TYR A 173 13.77 -13.98 -1.44
CA TYR A 173 13.91 -14.52 -2.80
C TYR A 173 12.93 -15.68 -3.13
N SER A 174 12.70 -16.60 -2.19
CA SER A 174 11.93 -17.84 -2.44
C SER A 174 10.42 -17.64 -2.54
N ARG A 175 9.89 -16.50 -2.18
CA ARG A 175 8.44 -16.22 -2.15
C ARG A 175 8.05 -14.96 -2.91
N PHE A 176 9.02 -14.27 -3.45
CA PHE A 176 8.75 -13.07 -4.25
C PHE A 176 8.04 -13.44 -5.56
N ASP A 177 8.39 -14.57 -6.17
CA ASP A 177 7.69 -15.07 -7.36
C ASP A 177 6.21 -15.38 -7.10
N LEU A 178 5.88 -15.94 -5.92
CA LEU A 178 4.47 -16.16 -5.53
C LEU A 178 3.71 -14.85 -5.37
N PHE A 179 4.38 -13.79 -4.89
CA PHE A 179 3.78 -12.47 -4.82
C PHE A 179 3.59 -11.86 -6.21
N ASN A 180 4.52 -12.09 -7.13
CA ASN A 180 4.40 -11.64 -8.52
C ASN A 180 3.15 -12.25 -9.20
N GLU A 181 2.89 -13.56 -9.02
CA GLU A 181 1.66 -14.21 -9.50
C GLU A 181 0.38 -13.54 -8.92
N ILE A 182 0.38 -13.23 -7.62
CA ILE A 182 -0.75 -12.52 -6.98
C ILE A 182 -0.89 -11.11 -7.54
N LEU A 183 0.22 -10.43 -7.85
CA LEU A 183 0.20 -9.10 -8.42
C LEU A 183 -0.32 -9.10 -9.86
N GLU A 184 -0.04 -10.14 -10.64
CA GLU A 184 -0.62 -10.33 -11.98
C GLU A 184 -2.15 -10.38 -11.92
N ASP A 185 -2.73 -11.19 -11.00
CA ASP A 185 -4.19 -11.24 -10.79
C ASP A 185 -4.78 -9.84 -10.47
N ILE A 186 -4.05 -9.03 -9.67
CA ILE A 186 -4.44 -7.67 -9.31
C ILE A 186 -4.42 -6.74 -10.53
N ILE A 187 -3.39 -6.84 -11.35
CA ILE A 187 -3.21 -6.05 -12.56
C ILE A 187 -4.27 -6.42 -13.61
N GLU A 188 -4.54 -7.70 -13.82
CA GLU A 188 -5.59 -8.17 -14.72
C GLU A 188 -6.97 -7.66 -14.31
N SER A 189 -7.21 -7.50 -13.01
CA SER A 189 -8.42 -6.89 -12.46
C SER A 189 -8.48 -5.35 -12.63
N GLN A 190 -7.52 -4.75 -13.35
CA GLN A 190 -7.43 -3.31 -13.62
C GLN A 190 -7.34 -2.44 -12.35
N GLN A 191 -6.84 -2.98 -11.26
CA GLN A 191 -6.52 -2.19 -10.08
C GLN A 191 -5.26 -1.36 -10.34
N ALA A 192 -5.19 -0.17 -9.74
CA ALA A 192 -4.01 0.65 -9.89
C ALA A 192 -2.94 0.25 -8.87
N VAL A 193 -1.69 0.27 -9.28
CA VAL A 193 -0.54 -0.02 -8.41
C VAL A 193 0.44 1.14 -8.46
N VAL A 194 0.92 1.60 -7.31
CA VAL A 194 2.05 2.53 -7.21
C VAL A 194 3.11 1.88 -6.34
N PHE A 195 4.33 1.82 -6.82
CA PHE A 195 5.37 1.13 -6.08
C PHE A 195 6.73 1.81 -6.14
N PHE A 196 7.50 1.59 -5.08
CA PHE A 196 8.94 1.81 -5.01
C PHE A 196 9.62 0.47 -4.76
N SER A 197 10.59 0.11 -5.58
CA SER A 197 11.35 -1.14 -5.48
C SER A 197 12.80 -0.93 -5.90
N ARG A 198 13.70 -1.78 -5.44
CA ARG A 198 15.09 -1.89 -5.89
C ARG A 198 15.32 -3.15 -6.73
N ASP A 199 14.32 -4.01 -6.83
CA ASP A 199 14.40 -5.20 -7.67
C ASP A 199 14.18 -4.82 -9.13
N ARG A 200 15.25 -4.93 -9.93
CA ARG A 200 15.25 -4.53 -11.32
C ARG A 200 14.29 -5.35 -12.17
N HIS A 201 14.22 -6.66 -11.92
CA HIS A 201 13.34 -7.55 -12.66
C HIS A 201 11.87 -7.21 -12.41
N PHE A 202 11.51 -6.98 -11.14
CA PHE A 202 10.16 -6.54 -10.77
C PHE A 202 9.78 -5.20 -11.44
N ILE A 203 10.69 -4.23 -11.44
CA ILE A 203 10.47 -2.94 -12.10
C ILE A 203 10.23 -3.12 -13.59
N GLU A 204 11.10 -3.87 -14.28
CA GLU A 204 11.02 -4.08 -15.74
C GLU A 204 9.77 -4.88 -16.14
N THR A 205 9.34 -5.84 -15.32
CA THR A 205 8.17 -6.70 -15.59
C THR A 205 6.84 -5.94 -15.47
N PHE A 206 6.68 -5.15 -14.41
CA PHE A 206 5.35 -4.62 -14.07
C PHE A 206 5.10 -3.17 -14.43
N THR A 207 6.14 -2.37 -14.71
CA THR A 207 5.97 -0.93 -14.93
C THR A 207 5.31 -0.59 -16.25
N ASN A 208 4.17 0.10 -16.23
CA ASN A 208 3.58 0.74 -17.40
C ASN A 208 3.58 2.27 -17.30
N ARG A 209 4.06 2.81 -16.18
CA ARG A 209 4.17 4.25 -15.94
C ARG A 209 5.32 4.54 -14.97
N LYS A 210 6.04 5.63 -15.20
CA LYS A 210 7.18 6.01 -14.37
C LYS A 210 7.11 7.46 -13.94
N ILE A 211 7.44 7.71 -12.69
CA ILE A 211 7.65 9.05 -12.15
C ILE A 211 9.03 9.13 -11.52
N LEU A 212 9.64 10.31 -11.60
CA LEU A 212 10.90 10.64 -10.94
C LEU A 212 10.65 11.68 -9.86
N ILE A 213 11.08 11.37 -8.63
CA ILE A 213 11.13 12.35 -7.54
C ILE A 213 12.59 12.76 -7.38
N THR A 214 12.88 14.04 -7.64
CA THR A 214 14.22 14.60 -7.52
C THR A 214 14.14 16.06 -7.12
N GLY A 215 15.04 16.51 -6.21
CA GLY A 215 15.08 17.90 -5.74
C GLY A 215 13.74 18.41 -5.20
N GLY A 216 12.94 17.55 -4.57
CA GLY A 216 11.64 17.93 -4.01
C GLY A 216 10.50 18.09 -5.04
N SER A 217 10.74 17.73 -6.31
CA SER A 217 9.76 17.83 -7.39
C SER A 217 9.43 16.46 -7.97
N LEU A 218 8.19 16.32 -8.47
CA LEU A 218 7.74 15.11 -9.16
C LEU A 218 7.65 15.37 -10.66
N ILE A 219 8.32 14.54 -11.44
CA ILE A 219 8.41 14.64 -12.91
C ILE A 219 7.85 13.35 -13.51
N LYS A 220 6.98 13.47 -14.52
CA LYS A 220 6.55 12.34 -15.35
C LYS A 220 7.68 11.97 -16.30
N VAL A 221 8.07 10.71 -16.34
CA VAL A 221 9.14 10.20 -17.21
C VAL A 221 8.51 9.32 -18.29
N PRO A 222 8.88 9.46 -19.56
CA PRO A 222 8.51 8.47 -20.60
C PRO A 222 9.09 7.09 -20.23
N ILE A 223 8.36 6.03 -20.58
CA ILE A 223 8.81 4.63 -20.46
C ILE A 223 9.66 4.28 -21.66
#